data_85663a2c08eeed5fe0e1cec375d1153b
#
_entry.id   85663a2c08eeed5fe0e1cec375d1153b
#
_cell.length_a   1.000
_cell.length_b   1.000
_cell.length_c   1.000
_cell.angle_alpha   90.00
_cell.angle_beta   90.00
_cell.angle_gamma   90.00
#
_symmetry.space_group_name_H-M   'P 1'
#
loop_
_entity.id
_entity.type
_entity.pdbx_description
1 polymer ?
#
loop_
_entity_poly.entity_id
_entity_poly.type
_entity_poly.pdbx_seq_one_letter_code
_entity_poly.pdbx_strand_id
1 'polypeptide(L)'
;MIELTTGIMFLMSSMYGAGSNSVNAVNLQPLTATTTKNTAAAIDSMDRAALEKYLREHFADTPILVEIARCESTFRQFDKDGNVIRGKVNSADVGVMQINEKYHLETAKKLGLDIHTVDGNIAYAKYLYSKYGSEPW
;
A
#
# COMPACT_ATOMS: atom_id res chain seq x y z
N MET A 1 17.05 -44.97 23.78
CA MET A 1 16.54 -44.38 25.03
C MET A 1 15.72 -43.18 24.65
N ILE A 2 14.41 -43.35 24.32
CA ILE A 2 13.28 -43.38 25.26
C ILE A 2 13.22 -42.05 26.01
N GLU A 3 12.15 -41.29 25.74
CA GLU A 3 10.98 -40.91 26.54
C GLU A 3 10.28 -39.76 25.76
N LEU A 4 9.08 -39.81 25.23
CA LEU A 4 7.76 -39.99 25.82
C LEU A 4 7.45 -39.10 27.04
N THR A 5 6.60 -38.08 26.82
CA THR A 5 5.56 -37.66 27.80
C THR A 5 4.63 -36.67 27.08
N THR A 6 3.46 -37.03 26.88
CA THR A 6 2.25 -37.05 27.70
C THR A 6 1.37 -35.83 27.47
N GLY A 7 0.22 -36.09 26.85
CA GLY A 7 -0.89 -35.18 26.64
C GLY A 7 -1.54 -34.73 27.97
N ILE A 8 -2.13 -33.57 27.89
CA ILE A 8 -3.14 -33.15 28.87
C ILE A 8 -4.41 -32.80 28.10
N MET A 9 -5.36 -33.71 28.18
CA MET A 9 -6.77 -33.49 27.94
C MET A 9 -7.33 -32.59 29.04
N PHE A 10 -7.88 -31.45 28.70
CA PHE A 10 -8.78 -30.74 29.59
C PHE A 10 -10.21 -30.91 29.08
N LEU A 11 -10.89 -31.85 29.69
CA LEU A 11 -12.35 -31.93 29.73
C LEU A 11 -12.82 -30.96 30.82
N MET A 12 -13.56 -29.94 30.48
CA MET A 12 -14.37 -29.19 31.41
C MET A 12 -15.83 -29.27 30.99
N SER A 13 -16.51 -29.91 31.90
CA SER A 13 -17.91 -30.23 31.98
C SER A 13 -18.83 -29.03 32.06
N SER A 14 -20.00 -29.23 31.51
CA SER A 14 -21.23 -28.46 31.57
C SER A 14 -21.53 -27.78 32.91
N MET A 15 -22.10 -26.55 32.84
CA MET A 15 -23.15 -26.12 33.75
C MET A 15 -24.18 -25.28 33.02
N TYR A 16 -25.41 -25.67 33.17
CA TYR A 16 -26.67 -25.09 32.72
C TYR A 16 -26.84 -23.63 33.17
N GLY A 17 -27.34 -22.81 32.29
CA GLY A 17 -27.90 -21.51 32.60
C GLY A 17 -28.79 -21.06 31.47
N ALA A 18 -30.11 -21.27 31.60
CA ALA A 18 -31.11 -20.74 30.69
C ALA A 18 -31.18 -19.21 30.84
N GLY A 19 -30.85 -18.49 29.79
CA GLY A 19 -31.06 -17.07 29.68
C GLY A 19 -31.24 -16.73 28.21
N SER A 20 -32.50 -16.50 27.82
CA SER A 20 -32.88 -16.04 26.48
C SER A 20 -32.37 -14.62 26.30
N ASN A 21 -31.24 -14.44 25.64
CA ASN A 21 -30.87 -13.18 25.04
C ASN A 21 -30.56 -13.43 23.57
N SER A 22 -31.39 -12.83 22.74
CA SER A 22 -31.25 -12.73 21.31
C SER A 22 -29.91 -12.07 20.98
N VAL A 23 -28.88 -12.86 20.80
CA VAL A 23 -27.62 -12.38 20.23
C VAL A 23 -27.82 -12.26 18.73
N ASN A 24 -27.87 -11.02 18.25
CA ASN A 24 -27.73 -10.73 16.83
C ASN A 24 -26.45 -11.45 16.36
N ALA A 25 -26.64 -12.46 15.53
CA ALA A 25 -25.52 -13.08 14.81
C ALA A 25 -24.83 -11.97 14.02
N VAL A 26 -23.64 -11.58 14.46
CA VAL A 26 -22.74 -10.76 13.65
C VAL A 26 -22.40 -11.63 12.43
N ASN A 27 -23.01 -11.30 11.33
CA ASN A 27 -22.73 -11.90 10.05
C ASN A 27 -21.32 -11.50 9.64
N LEU A 28 -20.35 -12.36 10.00
CA LEU A 28 -18.98 -12.27 9.48
C LEU A 28 -19.00 -12.71 8.02
N GLN A 29 -19.46 -11.84 7.14
CA GLN A 29 -19.22 -12.01 5.73
C GLN A 29 -17.70 -11.87 5.49
N PRO A 30 -17.09 -12.79 4.75
CA PRO A 30 -15.70 -12.64 4.37
C PRO A 30 -15.57 -11.34 3.58
N LEU A 31 -14.65 -10.46 4.01
CA LEU A 31 -14.26 -9.25 3.29
C LEU A 31 -13.75 -9.69 1.91
N THR A 32 -14.64 -9.63 0.93
CA THR A 32 -14.36 -10.07 -0.42
C THR A 32 -13.43 -9.08 -1.11
N ALA A 33 -12.62 -9.59 -2.03
CA ALA A 33 -11.64 -8.86 -2.86
C ALA A 33 -12.18 -7.61 -3.60
N THR A 34 -13.47 -7.36 -3.53
CA THR A 34 -14.16 -6.20 -4.11
C THR A 34 -13.82 -4.89 -3.39
N THR A 35 -13.58 -4.93 -2.07
CA THR A 35 -13.27 -3.71 -1.29
C THR A 35 -11.88 -3.17 -1.66
N THR A 36 -10.90 -4.04 -1.89
CA THR A 36 -9.53 -3.66 -2.25
C THR A 36 -9.45 -2.97 -3.62
N LYS A 37 -10.21 -3.47 -4.60
CA LYS A 37 -10.27 -2.86 -5.95
C LYS A 37 -10.89 -1.46 -5.94
N ASN A 38 -11.93 -1.24 -5.15
CA ASN A 38 -12.59 0.07 -5.05
C ASN A 38 -11.69 1.11 -4.35
N THR A 39 -10.89 0.69 -3.38
CA THR A 39 -9.93 1.57 -2.70
C THR A 39 -8.78 1.98 -3.63
N ALA A 40 -8.20 1.06 -4.37
CA ALA A 40 -7.13 1.34 -5.32
C ALA A 40 -7.60 2.32 -6.42
N ALA A 41 -8.78 2.09 -7.02
CA ALA A 41 -9.34 2.98 -8.03
C ALA A 41 -9.64 4.39 -7.47
N ALA A 42 -10.06 4.50 -6.21
CA ALA A 42 -10.30 5.78 -5.55
C ALA A 42 -8.97 6.54 -5.31
N ILE A 43 -7.91 5.82 -4.96
CA ILE A 43 -6.56 6.38 -4.77
C ILE A 43 -6.01 6.89 -6.11
N ASP A 44 -6.14 6.13 -7.16
CA ASP A 44 -5.66 6.50 -8.51
C ASP A 44 -6.47 7.66 -9.12
N SER A 45 -7.67 7.95 -8.63
CA SER A 45 -8.49 9.08 -9.08
C SER A 45 -8.29 10.37 -8.30
N MET A 46 -7.35 10.42 -7.37
CA MET A 46 -7.10 11.59 -6.52
C MET A 46 -6.69 12.81 -7.33
N ASP A 47 -7.28 13.96 -7.00
CA ASP A 47 -6.78 15.24 -7.44
C ASP A 47 -5.45 15.60 -6.72
N ARG A 48 -4.81 16.67 -7.17
CA ARG A 48 -3.51 17.10 -6.64
C ARG A 48 -3.51 17.34 -5.12
N ALA A 49 -4.54 17.96 -4.60
CA ALA A 49 -4.61 18.29 -3.16
C ALA A 49 -4.84 17.04 -2.31
N ALA A 50 -5.69 16.13 -2.79
CA ALA A 50 -5.92 14.85 -2.16
C ALA A 50 -4.65 13.98 -2.19
N LEU A 51 -3.92 13.96 -3.32
CA LEU A 51 -2.67 13.22 -3.43
C LEU A 51 -1.58 13.81 -2.54
N GLU A 52 -1.46 15.14 -2.44
CA GLU A 52 -0.52 15.75 -1.49
C GLU A 52 -0.80 15.32 -0.05
N LYS A 53 -2.08 15.37 0.37
CA LYS A 53 -2.47 14.93 1.72
C LYS A 53 -2.12 13.46 1.93
N TYR A 54 -2.44 12.61 0.96
CA TYR A 54 -2.12 11.18 0.99
C TYR A 54 -0.62 10.93 1.13
N LEU A 55 0.21 11.64 0.37
CA LEU A 55 1.68 11.56 0.46
C LEU A 55 2.20 11.99 1.84
N ARG A 56 1.65 13.06 2.42
CA ARG A 56 2.04 13.52 3.77
C ARG A 56 1.74 12.47 4.85
N GLU A 57 0.63 11.76 4.72
CA GLU A 57 0.27 10.67 5.63
C GLU A 57 1.19 9.45 5.43
N HIS A 58 1.47 9.07 4.17
CA HIS A 58 2.31 7.91 3.84
C HIS A 58 3.80 8.13 4.10
N PHE A 59 4.28 9.35 4.01
CA PHE A 59 5.66 9.73 4.25
C PHE A 59 5.87 10.44 5.60
N ALA A 60 4.98 10.23 6.58
CA ALA A 60 5.09 10.85 7.90
C ALA A 60 6.47 10.63 8.54
N ASP A 61 7.06 9.43 8.36
CA ASP A 61 8.39 9.08 8.87
C ASP A 61 9.54 9.59 7.98
N THR A 62 9.24 10.05 6.77
CA THR A 62 10.23 10.47 5.77
C THR A 62 9.74 11.68 4.98
N PRO A 63 9.51 12.84 5.66
CA PRO A 63 8.83 14.01 5.07
C PRO A 63 9.57 14.60 3.85
N ILE A 64 10.86 14.34 3.70
CA ILE A 64 11.63 14.76 2.54
C ILE A 64 11.06 14.19 1.22
N LEU A 65 10.45 12.98 1.26
CA LEU A 65 9.83 12.39 0.07
C LEU A 65 8.60 13.18 -0.41
N VAL A 66 7.92 13.91 0.47
CA VAL A 66 6.84 14.83 0.09
C VAL A 66 7.40 15.99 -0.74
N GLU A 67 8.52 16.56 -0.31
CA GLU A 67 9.16 17.66 -1.02
C GLU A 67 9.73 17.20 -2.37
N ILE A 68 10.29 16.00 -2.42
CA ILE A 68 10.71 15.36 -3.68
C ILE A 68 9.50 15.23 -4.63
N ALA A 69 8.38 14.64 -4.18
CA ALA A 69 7.17 14.51 -4.99
C ALA A 69 6.65 15.85 -5.52
N ARG A 70 6.77 16.90 -4.71
CA ARG A 70 6.41 18.27 -5.11
C ARG A 70 7.29 18.77 -6.26
N CYS A 71 8.59 18.54 -6.18
CA CYS A 71 9.55 18.95 -7.22
C CYS A 71 9.39 18.12 -8.50
N GLU A 72 9.23 16.80 -8.37
CA GLU A 72 9.21 15.85 -9.49
C GLU A 72 7.94 15.94 -10.32
N SER A 73 6.78 16.02 -9.69
CA SER A 73 5.50 15.92 -10.40
C SER A 73 4.50 17.02 -10.08
N THR A 74 4.79 17.85 -9.06
CA THR A 74 3.80 18.73 -8.43
C THR A 74 2.56 17.93 -7.95
N PHE A 75 2.81 16.80 -7.28
CA PHE A 75 1.79 15.89 -6.75
C PHE A 75 0.83 15.35 -7.83
N ARG A 76 1.37 14.79 -8.91
CA ARG A 76 0.57 14.17 -9.98
C ARG A 76 1.08 12.77 -10.29
N GLN A 77 0.17 11.81 -10.32
CA GLN A 77 0.43 10.46 -10.82
C GLN A 77 -0.02 10.32 -12.27
N PHE A 78 -1.15 10.94 -12.60
CA PHE A 78 -1.77 10.83 -13.92
C PHE A 78 -1.93 12.19 -14.59
N ASP A 79 -2.02 12.18 -15.91
CA ASP A 79 -2.41 13.32 -16.71
C ASP A 79 -3.95 13.46 -16.78
N LYS A 80 -4.44 14.46 -17.51
CA LYS A 80 -5.87 14.71 -17.69
C LYS A 80 -6.62 13.60 -18.44
N ASP A 81 -5.89 12.75 -19.16
CA ASP A 81 -6.43 11.65 -19.96
C ASP A 81 -6.34 10.30 -19.21
N GLY A 82 -5.85 10.33 -17.94
CA GLY A 82 -5.72 9.15 -17.08
C GLY A 82 -4.46 8.32 -17.35
N ASN A 83 -3.52 8.81 -18.17
CA ASN A 83 -2.25 8.13 -18.35
C ASN A 83 -1.26 8.53 -17.27
N VAL A 84 -0.42 7.58 -16.84
CA VAL A 84 0.68 7.88 -15.92
C VAL A 84 1.57 8.98 -16.51
N ILE A 85 1.82 10.04 -15.74
CA ILE A 85 2.69 11.11 -16.19
C ILE A 85 4.12 10.60 -16.40
N ARG A 86 4.77 11.19 -17.38
CA ARG A 86 6.15 10.87 -17.74
C ARG A 86 7.03 12.11 -17.71
N GLY A 87 8.29 11.90 -17.40
CA GLY A 87 9.28 12.97 -17.38
C GLY A 87 9.39 13.68 -18.75
N LYS A 88 9.53 15.00 -18.72
CA LYS A 88 9.67 15.81 -19.94
C LYS A 88 11.03 15.63 -20.59
N VAL A 89 12.08 15.42 -19.81
CA VAL A 89 13.44 15.21 -20.28
C VAL A 89 13.69 13.72 -20.55
N ASN A 90 13.21 12.87 -19.66
CA ASN A 90 13.35 11.43 -19.79
C ASN A 90 11.97 10.78 -19.63
N SER A 91 11.40 10.29 -20.72
CA SER A 91 10.07 9.66 -20.74
C SER A 91 10.00 8.32 -19.99
N ALA A 92 11.13 7.79 -19.54
CA ALA A 92 11.17 6.61 -18.70
C ALA A 92 10.89 6.91 -17.21
N ASP A 93 10.93 8.17 -16.80
CA ASP A 93 10.58 8.58 -15.43
C ASP A 93 9.07 8.68 -15.31
N VAL A 94 8.46 7.93 -14.39
CA VAL A 94 7.01 7.75 -14.32
C VAL A 94 6.43 8.07 -12.95
N GLY A 95 5.22 8.61 -12.96
CA GLY A 95 4.38 8.80 -11.79
C GLY A 95 4.81 9.93 -10.86
N VAL A 96 4.19 9.95 -9.68
CA VAL A 96 4.33 11.05 -8.72
C VAL A 96 5.76 11.25 -8.22
N MET A 97 6.54 10.18 -8.12
CA MET A 97 7.93 10.20 -7.68
C MET A 97 8.93 10.14 -8.85
N GLN A 98 8.47 10.17 -10.10
CA GLN A 98 9.30 10.12 -11.31
C GLN A 98 10.33 8.97 -11.28
N ILE A 99 9.85 7.76 -10.94
CA ILE A 99 10.67 6.55 -10.89
C ILE A 99 11.05 6.12 -12.31
N ASN A 100 12.35 5.90 -12.56
CA ASN A 100 12.82 5.48 -13.87
C ASN A 100 12.48 4.01 -14.16
N GLU A 101 11.51 3.75 -15.02
CA GLU A 101 11.03 2.40 -15.33
C GLU A 101 12.11 1.51 -15.99
N LYS A 102 13.06 2.07 -16.75
CA LYS A 102 14.12 1.28 -17.38
C LYS A 102 15.04 0.60 -16.39
N TYR A 103 15.29 1.26 -15.25
CA TYR A 103 16.17 0.74 -14.22
C TYR A 103 15.43 0.01 -13.09
N HIS A 104 14.18 0.38 -12.84
CA HIS A 104 13.48 0.00 -11.61
C HIS A 104 12.30 -0.94 -11.80
N LEU A 105 11.73 -1.04 -13.03
CA LEU A 105 10.50 -1.80 -13.27
C LEU A 105 10.62 -3.28 -12.85
N GLU A 106 11.73 -3.93 -13.20
CA GLU A 106 11.94 -5.35 -12.87
C GLU A 106 12.07 -5.57 -11.35
N THR A 107 12.75 -4.66 -10.66
CA THR A 107 12.88 -4.74 -9.20
C THR A 107 11.54 -4.48 -8.52
N ALA A 108 10.78 -3.49 -9.00
CA ALA A 108 9.45 -3.21 -8.50
C ALA A 108 8.51 -4.42 -8.66
N LYS A 109 8.50 -5.05 -9.84
CA LYS A 109 7.73 -6.28 -10.09
C LYS A 109 8.11 -7.42 -9.14
N LYS A 110 9.40 -7.64 -8.89
CA LYS A 110 9.87 -8.66 -7.95
C LYS A 110 9.41 -8.39 -6.51
N LEU A 111 9.19 -7.13 -6.16
CA LEU A 111 8.63 -6.71 -4.88
C LEU A 111 7.10 -6.71 -4.87
N GLY A 112 6.44 -7.08 -5.97
CA GLY A 112 4.99 -7.05 -6.10
C GLY A 112 4.41 -5.63 -6.22
N LEU A 113 5.22 -4.65 -6.64
CA LEU A 113 4.83 -3.25 -6.75
C LEU A 113 4.64 -2.85 -8.21
N ASP A 114 3.53 -2.14 -8.49
CA ASP A 114 3.30 -1.52 -9.79
C ASP A 114 3.57 -0.01 -9.70
N ILE A 115 4.70 0.44 -10.23
CA ILE A 115 5.10 1.85 -10.18
C ILE A 115 4.22 2.78 -11.03
N HIS A 116 3.30 2.24 -11.80
CA HIS A 116 2.33 3.01 -12.57
C HIS A 116 1.06 3.37 -11.78
N THR A 117 0.86 2.76 -10.59
CA THR A 117 -0.19 3.12 -9.63
C THR A 117 0.34 4.11 -8.59
N VAL A 118 -0.54 4.86 -7.92
CA VAL A 118 -0.15 5.76 -6.83
C VAL A 118 0.57 4.98 -5.72
N ASP A 119 -0.07 3.92 -5.21
CA ASP A 119 0.46 3.13 -4.10
C ASP A 119 1.80 2.47 -4.43
N GLY A 120 1.91 1.86 -5.61
CA GLY A 120 3.13 1.20 -6.03
C GLY A 120 4.28 2.18 -6.27
N ASN A 121 4.01 3.36 -6.81
CA ASN A 121 5.00 4.42 -7.01
C ASN A 121 5.54 4.94 -5.66
N ILE A 122 4.64 5.21 -4.70
CA ILE A 122 4.97 5.66 -3.34
C ILE A 122 5.74 4.57 -2.57
N ALA A 123 5.27 3.33 -2.61
CA ALA A 123 5.91 2.22 -1.91
C ALA A 123 7.32 1.96 -2.46
N TYR A 124 7.48 2.04 -3.79
CA TYR A 124 8.80 1.88 -4.40
C TYR A 124 9.74 3.04 -4.09
N ALA A 125 9.23 4.28 -3.99
CA ALA A 125 10.02 5.43 -3.56
C ALA A 125 10.54 5.26 -2.11
N LYS A 126 9.70 4.74 -1.18
CA LYS A 126 10.15 4.38 0.17
C LYS A 126 11.26 3.33 0.15
N TYR A 127 11.11 2.31 -0.70
CA TYR A 127 12.15 1.30 -0.89
C TYR A 127 13.47 1.92 -1.39
N LEU A 128 13.44 2.78 -2.40
CA LEU A 128 14.63 3.47 -2.90
C LEU A 128 15.27 4.33 -1.80
N TYR A 129 14.46 5.12 -1.12
CA TYR A 129 14.94 5.97 -0.04
C TYR A 129 15.59 5.18 1.10
N SER A 130 15.03 4.03 1.46
CA SER A 130 15.62 3.16 2.48
C SER A 130 16.98 2.58 2.10
N LYS A 131 17.28 2.50 0.80
CA LYS A 131 18.53 1.96 0.27
C LYS A 131 19.58 3.03 0.00
N TYR A 132 19.14 4.18 -0.51
CA TYR A 132 20.02 5.16 -1.14
C TYR A 132 19.79 6.59 -0.62
N GLY A 133 18.88 6.80 0.34
CA GLY A 133 18.49 8.14 0.74
C GLY A 133 17.84 8.92 -0.42
N SER A 134 18.17 10.20 -0.52
CA SER A 134 17.64 11.07 -1.58
C SER A 134 18.45 11.05 -2.89
N GLU A 135 19.53 10.27 -2.97
CA GLU A 135 20.42 10.24 -4.15
C GLU A 135 19.73 9.88 -5.48
N PRO A 136 18.67 9.05 -5.53
CA PRO A 136 17.97 8.73 -6.76
C PRO A 136 17.26 9.92 -7.45
N TRP A 137 17.03 11.02 -6.72
CA TRP A 137 16.33 12.22 -7.20
C TRP A 137 17.18 13.46 -7.34
#